data_d3ca0c78742c6a2968afad379ef475b5
#
_entry.id   d3ca0c78742c6a2968afad379ef475b5
#
_cell.length_a   1.000
_cell.length_b   1.000
_cell.length_c   1.000
_cell.angle_alpha   90.00
_cell.angle_beta   90.00
_cell.angle_gamma   90.00
#
_symmetry.space_group_name_H-M   'P 1'
#
loop_
_entity.id
_entity.type
_entity.pdbx_description
1 polymer ?
#
loop_
_entity_poly.entity_id
_entity_poly.type
_entity_poly.pdbx_seq_one_letter_code
_entity_poly.pdbx_strand_id
1 'polypeptide(L)'
;MKQAAADIPSVREAYNAYIDLTGYVPTWRGHTFIGWYSERSLMNKVSGVYLTKDMTVYALWRVDDNPGTGANPFTDVSEKNWFYGDVMFVYENGLILGTSKTLFSPHGTATRGMMATILWRMEGSPAPKGKNSFTDVEAGKWYADAITWTEENGIFAGYGKDKFGPDDPITREQLAAIFYRYADYKGYDLTVKGNPDTFKDADKITDYAKAAMQWTAGSGLVKGKSSNLLDPQGTATRAEIAAMLHRFIEKYELVQGKAPGGLMG
;
A
#
# COMPACT_ATOMS: atom_id res chain seq x y z
N MET A 1 12.15 8.96 -0.91
CA MET A 1 12.31 10.20 -1.73
C MET A 1 10.93 10.68 -2.11
N LYS A 2 10.57 11.90 -1.76
CA LYS A 2 9.41 12.56 -2.37
C LYS A 2 9.71 12.64 -3.86
N GLN A 3 9.07 11.86 -4.69
CA GLN A 3 9.01 12.17 -6.11
C GLN A 3 7.97 13.26 -6.22
N ALA A 4 8.44 14.48 -6.21
CA ALA A 4 7.64 15.65 -6.42
C ALA A 4 6.94 15.47 -7.77
N ALA A 5 5.62 15.38 -7.77
CA ALA A 5 4.86 16.09 -8.78
C ALA A 5 5.53 17.45 -8.93
N ALA A 6 5.74 17.93 -10.16
CA ALA A 6 6.43 19.19 -10.42
C ALA A 6 6.12 20.18 -9.29
N ASP A 7 7.16 20.72 -8.64
CA ASP A 7 7.02 21.53 -7.44
C ASP A 7 5.96 22.59 -7.66
N ILE A 8 4.76 22.36 -7.13
CA ILE A 8 3.74 23.39 -7.11
C ILE A 8 4.10 24.25 -5.91
N PRO A 9 4.52 25.49 -6.14
CA PRO A 9 4.96 26.35 -5.06
C PRO A 9 3.80 26.64 -4.11
N SER A 10 4.11 26.78 -2.82
CA SER A 10 3.12 27.29 -1.87
C SER A 10 2.69 28.69 -2.29
N VAL A 11 1.37 28.92 -2.33
CA VAL A 11 0.79 30.22 -2.64
C VAL A 11 0.55 30.98 -1.34
N ARG A 12 0.95 32.23 -1.29
CA ARG A 12 0.71 33.14 -0.15
C ARG A 12 -0.11 34.32 -0.64
N GLU A 13 -1.31 34.45 -0.09
CA GLU A 13 -2.25 35.52 -0.43
C GLU A 13 -2.91 36.07 0.83
N ALA A 14 -3.64 37.16 0.69
CA ALA A 14 -4.36 37.78 1.80
C ALA A 14 -5.43 36.86 2.38
N TYR A 15 -5.76 37.10 3.64
CA TYR A 15 -6.89 36.40 4.30
C TYR A 15 -8.17 36.55 3.48
N ASN A 16 -8.86 35.45 3.28
CA ASN A 16 -10.08 35.31 2.49
C ASN A 16 -9.89 35.50 0.97
N ALA A 17 -8.66 35.51 0.46
CA ALA A 17 -8.43 35.47 -0.98
C ALA A 17 -8.88 34.12 -1.56
N TYR A 18 -9.48 34.15 -2.73
CA TYR A 18 -9.80 32.94 -3.48
C TYR A 18 -8.61 32.52 -4.35
N ILE A 19 -8.16 31.30 -4.16
CA ILE A 19 -7.12 30.66 -4.97
C ILE A 19 -7.76 29.72 -5.97
N ASP A 20 -7.72 30.08 -7.24
CA ASP A 20 -8.12 29.22 -8.34
C ASP A 20 -7.07 28.14 -8.57
N LEU A 21 -7.45 26.87 -8.41
CA LEU A 21 -6.58 25.72 -8.58
C LEU A 21 -6.65 25.11 -9.99
N THR A 22 -7.52 25.60 -10.85
CA THR A 22 -7.70 25.03 -12.20
C THR A 22 -6.48 25.17 -13.10
N GLY A 23 -5.68 26.24 -12.87
CA GLY A 23 -4.40 26.47 -13.56
C GLY A 23 -3.23 25.65 -13.03
N TYR A 24 -3.38 25.03 -11.87
CA TYR A 24 -2.32 24.21 -11.26
C TYR A 24 -2.54 22.74 -11.59
N VAL A 25 -2.03 22.32 -12.74
CA VAL A 25 -2.11 20.93 -13.20
C VAL A 25 -0.73 20.29 -13.07
N PRO A 26 -0.48 19.55 -11.98
CA PRO A 26 0.78 18.85 -11.79
C PRO A 26 0.91 17.70 -12.79
N THR A 27 2.14 17.27 -13.02
CA THR A 27 2.43 16.12 -13.87
C THR A 27 3.10 15.03 -13.06
N TRP A 28 2.62 13.80 -13.23
CA TRP A 28 3.24 12.62 -12.67
C TRP A 28 3.24 11.52 -13.73
N ARG A 29 4.44 11.04 -14.09
CA ARG A 29 4.59 10.06 -15.17
C ARG A 29 3.80 8.79 -14.87
N GLY A 30 3.04 8.30 -15.84
CA GLY A 30 2.18 7.12 -15.69
C GLY A 30 0.89 7.36 -14.89
N HIS A 31 0.58 8.63 -14.62
CA HIS A 31 -0.61 9.00 -13.88
C HIS A 31 -1.35 10.14 -14.56
N THR A 32 -2.66 10.05 -14.59
CA THR A 32 -3.54 11.16 -15.01
C THR A 32 -3.99 11.93 -13.76
N PHE A 33 -3.77 13.24 -13.77
CA PHE A 33 -4.27 14.12 -12.72
C PHE A 33 -5.80 14.22 -12.78
N ILE A 34 -6.46 13.91 -11.67
CA ILE A 34 -7.94 13.90 -11.58
C ILE A 34 -8.47 15.21 -11.00
N GLY A 35 -7.71 15.83 -10.11
CA GLY A 35 -8.11 17.09 -9.52
C GLY A 35 -7.53 17.32 -8.13
N TRP A 36 -7.88 18.50 -7.60
CA TRP A 36 -7.54 18.92 -6.26
C TRP A 36 -8.66 18.60 -5.28
N TYR A 37 -8.30 18.30 -4.04
CA TYR A 37 -9.21 17.96 -2.95
C TYR A 37 -8.84 18.77 -1.70
N SER A 38 -9.86 19.21 -0.95
CA SER A 38 -9.66 20.04 0.26
C SER A 38 -9.16 19.24 1.46
N GLU A 39 -9.17 17.90 1.38
CA GLU A 39 -8.84 17.02 2.50
C GLU A 39 -8.16 15.74 2.02
N ARG A 40 -7.44 15.12 2.93
CA ARG A 40 -6.63 13.91 2.66
C ARG A 40 -7.48 12.68 2.32
N SER A 41 -8.74 12.64 2.76
CA SER A 41 -9.69 11.58 2.42
C SER A 41 -10.11 11.58 0.95
N LEU A 42 -9.78 12.65 0.21
CA LEU A 42 -10.08 12.84 -1.22
C LEU A 42 -11.59 12.73 -1.54
N MET A 43 -12.46 13.14 -0.62
CA MET A 43 -13.90 13.11 -0.80
C MET A 43 -14.45 14.41 -1.41
N ASN A 44 -13.86 15.58 -1.06
CA ASN A 44 -14.33 16.87 -1.50
C ASN A 44 -13.40 17.46 -2.57
N LYS A 45 -13.75 17.24 -3.84
CA LYS A 45 -13.06 17.84 -4.97
C LYS A 45 -13.29 19.34 -5.02
N VAL A 46 -12.21 20.11 -5.25
CA VAL A 46 -12.26 21.57 -5.32
C VAL A 46 -11.60 22.08 -6.58
N SER A 47 -12.17 23.13 -7.17
CA SER A 47 -11.53 23.90 -8.24
C SER A 47 -10.78 25.12 -7.73
N GLY A 48 -10.99 25.49 -6.48
CA GLY A 48 -10.32 26.56 -5.77
C GLY A 48 -10.68 26.56 -4.29
N VAL A 49 -9.96 27.35 -3.51
CA VAL A 49 -10.15 27.46 -2.06
C VAL A 49 -10.07 28.92 -1.60
N TYR A 50 -10.81 29.25 -0.54
CA TYR A 50 -10.64 30.52 0.16
C TYR A 50 -9.62 30.36 1.30
N LEU A 51 -8.62 31.21 1.36
CA LEU A 51 -7.56 31.19 2.38
C LEU A 51 -8.07 31.77 3.72
N THR A 52 -8.77 30.99 4.49
CA THR A 52 -9.23 31.36 5.84
C THR A 52 -8.25 30.97 6.96
N LYS A 53 -7.21 30.21 6.62
CA LYS A 53 -6.11 29.73 7.46
C LYS A 53 -5.06 29.09 6.58
N ASP A 54 -3.95 28.64 7.15
CA ASP A 54 -3.02 27.76 6.44
C ASP A 54 -3.74 26.49 6.02
N MET A 55 -3.73 26.18 4.73
CA MET A 55 -4.44 25.06 4.12
C MET A 55 -3.49 24.19 3.30
N THR A 56 -3.80 22.93 3.23
CA THR A 56 -3.18 21.98 2.29
C THR A 56 -4.26 21.40 1.38
N VAL A 57 -4.02 21.43 0.09
CA VAL A 57 -4.86 20.74 -0.89
C VAL A 57 -4.13 19.50 -1.39
N TYR A 58 -4.89 18.46 -1.72
CA TYR A 58 -4.38 17.14 -2.07
C TYR A 58 -4.69 16.83 -3.52
N ALA A 59 -3.69 16.38 -4.26
CA ALA A 59 -3.86 15.94 -5.63
C ALA A 59 -4.33 14.48 -5.67
N LEU A 60 -5.43 14.21 -6.37
CA LEU A 60 -5.83 12.86 -6.72
C LEU A 60 -5.28 12.50 -8.10
N TRP A 61 -4.71 11.32 -8.18
CA TRP A 61 -4.14 10.77 -9.39
C TRP A 61 -4.82 9.45 -9.75
N ARG A 62 -5.04 9.24 -11.03
CA ARG A 62 -5.40 7.94 -11.59
C ARG A 62 -4.15 7.34 -12.23
N VAL A 63 -3.86 6.09 -11.94
CA VAL A 63 -2.89 5.33 -12.74
C VAL A 63 -3.46 5.17 -14.14
N ASP A 64 -2.69 5.46 -15.15
CA ASP A 64 -3.13 5.28 -16.54
C ASP A 64 -3.31 3.79 -16.83
N ASP A 65 -4.42 3.43 -17.49
CA ASP A 65 -4.78 2.04 -17.83
C ASP A 65 -3.74 1.36 -18.76
N ASN A 66 -2.76 2.14 -19.21
CA ASN A 66 -1.60 1.67 -19.91
C ASN A 66 -0.33 2.17 -19.20
N PRO A 67 0.19 1.46 -18.18
CA PRO A 67 1.44 1.82 -17.53
C PRO A 67 2.66 1.73 -18.46
N GLY A 68 2.43 1.70 -19.75
CA GLY A 68 3.36 1.32 -20.79
C GLY A 68 4.11 2.44 -21.46
N THR A 69 4.75 3.38 -20.75
CA THR A 69 5.89 4.10 -21.31
C THR A 69 7.07 4.22 -20.32
N GLY A 70 6.96 3.65 -19.14
CA GLY A 70 8.09 3.37 -18.28
C GLY A 70 8.74 2.06 -18.74
N ALA A 71 9.90 2.12 -19.40
CA ALA A 71 10.65 0.91 -19.68
C ALA A 71 10.84 0.14 -18.37
N ASN A 72 10.49 -1.14 -18.34
CA ASN A 72 10.78 -2.02 -17.22
C ASN A 72 12.27 -1.95 -16.89
N PRO A 73 12.69 -1.45 -15.74
CA PRO A 73 14.11 -1.34 -15.40
C PRO A 73 14.71 -2.68 -14.97
N PHE A 74 13.85 -3.69 -14.72
CA PHE A 74 14.27 -4.95 -14.09
C PHE A 74 14.55 -6.03 -15.11
N THR A 75 15.75 -6.58 -15.06
CA THR A 75 16.17 -7.67 -15.95
C THR A 75 15.63 -9.04 -15.51
N ASP A 76 15.19 -9.15 -14.25
CA ASP A 76 14.61 -10.35 -13.63
C ASP A 76 13.08 -10.35 -13.60
N VAL A 77 12.43 -9.37 -14.25
CA VAL A 77 10.98 -9.27 -14.39
C VAL A 77 10.64 -9.16 -15.88
N SER A 78 9.91 -10.13 -16.41
CA SER A 78 9.52 -10.23 -17.82
C SER A 78 8.00 -10.14 -17.95
N GLU A 79 7.51 -9.60 -19.07
CA GLU A 79 6.06 -9.56 -19.40
C GLU A 79 5.38 -10.94 -19.37
N LYS A 80 6.16 -12.00 -19.50
CA LYS A 80 5.68 -13.39 -19.41
C LYS A 80 5.47 -13.87 -17.97
N ASN A 81 5.98 -13.15 -16.98
CA ASN A 81 5.80 -13.50 -15.58
C ASN A 81 4.38 -13.16 -15.14
N TRP A 82 3.75 -14.05 -14.36
CA TRP A 82 2.39 -13.86 -13.85
C TRP A 82 2.27 -12.60 -12.95
N PHE A 83 3.39 -12.16 -12.37
CA PHE A 83 3.48 -11.01 -11.47
C PHE A 83 3.90 -9.71 -12.16
N TYR A 84 4.10 -9.72 -13.50
CA TYR A 84 4.65 -8.56 -14.20
C TYR A 84 3.87 -7.27 -13.94
N GLY A 85 2.56 -7.30 -14.18
CA GLY A 85 1.68 -6.15 -13.94
C GLY A 85 1.68 -5.69 -12.49
N ASP A 86 1.65 -6.64 -11.55
CA ASP A 86 1.68 -6.33 -10.12
C ASP A 86 2.99 -5.67 -9.69
N VAL A 87 4.12 -6.18 -10.18
CA VAL A 87 5.45 -5.63 -9.89
C VAL A 87 5.61 -4.24 -10.48
N MET A 88 5.21 -4.03 -11.73
CA MET A 88 5.27 -2.72 -12.36
C MET A 88 4.37 -1.72 -11.64
N PHE A 89 3.15 -2.11 -11.27
CA PHE A 89 2.24 -1.28 -10.51
C PHE A 89 2.85 -0.80 -9.19
N VAL A 90 3.37 -1.70 -8.35
CA VAL A 90 3.93 -1.31 -7.04
C VAL A 90 5.23 -0.52 -7.17
N TYR A 91 6.01 -0.77 -8.22
CA TYR A 91 7.22 -0.02 -8.51
C TYR A 91 6.92 1.41 -8.97
N GLU A 92 6.02 1.59 -9.93
CA GLU A 92 5.63 2.88 -10.47
C GLU A 92 4.97 3.78 -9.42
N ASN A 93 4.23 3.17 -8.48
CA ASN A 93 3.64 3.87 -7.35
C ASN A 93 4.62 4.08 -6.17
N GLY A 94 5.90 3.70 -6.31
CA GLY A 94 6.92 3.90 -5.28
C GLY A 94 6.72 3.09 -4.00
N LEU A 95 5.85 2.07 -4.03
CA LEU A 95 5.51 1.23 -2.88
C LEU A 95 6.58 0.19 -2.60
N ILE A 96 6.99 -0.53 -3.65
CA ILE A 96 8.07 -1.52 -3.58
C ILE A 96 9.12 -1.16 -4.62
N LEU A 97 10.32 -0.88 -4.16
CA LEU A 97 11.46 -0.57 -5.02
C LEU A 97 12.23 -1.84 -5.38
N GLY A 98 13.07 -1.76 -6.42
CA GLY A 98 14.03 -2.82 -6.73
C GLY A 98 15.03 -3.07 -5.59
N THR A 99 15.62 -4.25 -5.55
CA THR A 99 16.75 -4.56 -4.67
C THR A 99 18.05 -3.94 -5.21
N SER A 100 18.05 -3.60 -6.50
CA SER A 100 19.05 -2.78 -7.16
C SER A 100 18.39 -1.94 -8.26
N LYS A 101 19.20 -1.20 -9.03
CA LYS A 101 18.69 -0.41 -10.17
C LYS A 101 18.06 -1.28 -11.27
N THR A 102 18.49 -2.52 -11.39
CA THR A 102 18.11 -3.44 -12.47
C THR A 102 17.51 -4.75 -12.01
N LEU A 103 17.33 -4.94 -10.69
CA LEU A 103 16.76 -6.17 -10.13
C LEU A 103 15.61 -5.83 -9.17
N PHE A 104 14.48 -6.50 -9.36
CA PHE A 104 13.36 -6.47 -8.41
C PHE A 104 13.46 -7.58 -7.38
N SER A 105 14.09 -8.70 -7.74
CA SER A 105 14.19 -9.94 -6.93
C SER A 105 12.80 -10.52 -6.60
N PRO A 106 11.95 -10.83 -7.60
CA PRO A 106 10.55 -11.21 -7.39
C PRO A 106 10.38 -12.47 -6.52
N HIS A 107 11.32 -13.39 -6.60
CA HIS A 107 11.34 -14.63 -5.81
C HIS A 107 12.07 -14.49 -4.47
N GLY A 108 12.68 -13.33 -4.21
CA GLY A 108 13.31 -13.03 -2.93
C GLY A 108 12.28 -12.98 -1.81
N THR A 109 12.71 -13.39 -0.61
CA THR A 109 11.87 -13.35 0.59
C THR A 109 11.61 -11.91 1.01
N ALA A 110 10.39 -11.59 1.35
CA ALA A 110 10.06 -10.30 1.93
C ALA A 110 10.15 -10.35 3.46
N THR A 111 10.58 -9.24 4.05
CA THR A 111 10.74 -9.14 5.50
C THR A 111 9.60 -8.34 6.14
N ARG A 112 9.46 -8.48 7.46
CA ARG A 112 8.47 -7.73 8.25
C ARG A 112 8.73 -6.23 8.19
N GLY A 113 10.00 -5.80 8.25
CA GLY A 113 10.39 -4.39 8.10
C GLY A 113 10.03 -3.82 6.72
N MET A 114 10.16 -4.62 5.66
CA MET A 114 9.70 -4.21 4.32
C MET A 114 8.19 -3.96 4.30
N MET A 115 7.40 -4.86 4.87
CA MET A 115 5.94 -4.69 4.88
C MET A 115 5.50 -3.48 5.69
N ALA A 116 6.10 -3.23 6.86
CA ALA A 116 5.85 -2.03 7.63
C ALA A 116 6.14 -0.76 6.80
N THR A 117 7.27 -0.75 6.09
CA THR A 117 7.68 0.39 5.25
C THR A 117 6.73 0.62 4.06
N ILE A 118 6.21 -0.46 3.46
CA ILE A 118 5.22 -0.37 2.37
C ILE A 118 3.95 0.33 2.86
N LEU A 119 3.36 -0.13 3.96
CA LEU A 119 2.14 0.47 4.52
C LEU A 119 2.35 1.92 4.96
N TRP A 120 3.49 2.21 5.57
CA TRP A 120 3.85 3.56 5.96
C TRP A 120 3.98 4.52 4.75
N ARG A 121 4.56 4.03 3.63
CA ARG A 121 4.63 4.79 2.37
C ARG A 121 3.26 5.02 1.75
N MET A 122 2.36 4.05 1.83
CA MET A 122 0.98 4.21 1.37
C MET A 122 0.27 5.37 2.07
N GLU A 123 0.60 5.61 3.34
CA GLU A 123 0.06 6.73 4.13
C GLU A 123 0.86 8.04 3.95
N GLY A 124 1.79 8.09 2.99
CA GLY A 124 2.59 9.27 2.71
C GLY A 124 3.71 9.50 3.73
N SER A 125 4.18 8.44 4.36
CA SER A 125 5.33 8.45 5.28
C SER A 125 5.18 9.43 6.45
N PRO A 126 4.09 9.38 7.23
CA PRO A 126 3.88 10.29 8.34
C PRO A 126 4.97 10.09 9.42
N ALA A 127 5.43 11.19 10.01
CA ALA A 127 6.36 11.11 11.13
C ALA A 127 5.71 10.38 12.32
N PRO A 128 6.37 9.40 12.94
CA PRO A 128 5.87 8.77 14.15
C PRO A 128 5.82 9.79 15.30
N LYS A 129 4.89 9.60 16.23
CA LYS A 129 4.68 10.50 17.37
C LYS A 129 5.59 10.19 18.55
N GLY A 130 6.04 8.95 18.67
CA GLY A 130 6.83 8.46 19.78
C GLY A 130 8.05 7.66 19.36
N LYS A 131 8.49 6.78 20.25
CA LYS A 131 9.56 5.81 20.00
C LYS A 131 8.91 4.42 20.01
N ASN A 132 9.43 3.52 19.16
CA ASN A 132 8.99 2.13 19.22
C ASN A 132 9.43 1.45 20.53
N SER A 133 8.70 0.41 20.91
CA SER A 133 8.98 -0.38 22.10
C SER A 133 9.97 -1.53 21.86
N PHE A 134 10.43 -1.73 20.63
CA PHE A 134 11.20 -2.89 20.23
C PHE A 134 12.71 -2.69 20.40
N THR A 135 13.36 -3.64 21.05
CA THR A 135 14.80 -3.59 21.33
C THR A 135 15.68 -3.97 20.14
N ASP A 136 15.11 -4.57 19.11
CA ASP A 136 15.78 -4.97 17.86
C ASP A 136 15.48 -4.03 16.68
N VAL A 137 14.86 -2.90 16.94
CA VAL A 137 14.63 -1.84 15.96
C VAL A 137 15.53 -0.66 16.28
N GLU A 138 16.69 -0.62 15.62
CA GLU A 138 17.65 0.45 15.81
C GLU A 138 17.16 1.76 15.20
N ALA A 139 17.31 2.87 15.94
CA ALA A 139 17.01 4.20 15.44
C ALA A 139 17.88 4.55 14.21
N GLY A 140 17.27 5.21 13.22
CA GLY A 140 17.95 5.61 11.99
C GLY A 140 18.06 4.52 10.93
N LYS A 141 17.64 3.30 11.19
CA LYS A 141 17.46 2.29 10.13
C LYS A 141 16.29 2.69 9.22
N TRP A 142 16.38 2.29 7.96
CA TRP A 142 15.39 2.64 6.92
C TRP A 142 13.95 2.24 7.25
N TYR A 143 13.75 1.25 8.12
CA TYR A 143 12.46 0.76 8.58
C TYR A 143 11.99 1.33 9.92
N ALA A 144 12.86 2.06 10.65
CA ALA A 144 12.60 2.41 12.05
C ALA A 144 11.34 3.26 12.23
N ASP A 145 11.20 4.33 11.45
CA ASP A 145 10.03 5.21 11.52
C ASP A 145 8.75 4.48 11.09
N ALA A 146 8.86 3.64 10.06
CA ALA A 146 7.74 2.84 9.57
C ALA A 146 7.25 1.83 10.62
N ILE A 147 8.18 1.14 11.30
CA ILE A 147 7.83 0.20 12.36
C ILE A 147 7.18 0.94 13.53
N THR A 148 7.76 2.07 13.97
CA THR A 148 7.20 2.89 15.04
C THR A 148 5.77 3.33 14.69
N TRP A 149 5.57 3.85 13.48
CA TRP A 149 4.26 4.29 13.03
C TRP A 149 3.24 3.14 12.97
N THR A 150 3.63 1.96 12.47
CA THR A 150 2.72 0.80 12.38
C THR A 150 2.37 0.23 13.75
N GLU A 151 3.29 0.30 14.74
CA GLU A 151 3.03 -0.05 16.13
C GLU A 151 2.03 0.92 16.77
N GLU A 152 2.26 2.23 16.65
CA GLU A 152 1.38 3.29 17.20
C GLU A 152 -0.07 3.18 16.71
N ASN A 153 -0.27 2.68 15.49
CA ASN A 153 -1.58 2.52 14.87
C ASN A 153 -2.15 1.10 14.96
N GLY A 154 -1.53 0.21 15.75
CA GLY A 154 -2.00 -1.15 15.98
C GLY A 154 -1.97 -2.07 14.75
N ILE A 155 -1.28 -1.67 13.67
CA ILE A 155 -1.22 -2.42 12.41
C ILE A 155 -0.25 -3.61 12.54
N PHE A 156 0.92 -3.35 13.12
CA PHE A 156 1.90 -4.38 13.39
C PHE A 156 2.07 -4.62 14.89
N ALA A 157 2.10 -5.89 15.28
CA ALA A 157 2.52 -6.33 16.60
C ALA A 157 3.90 -6.99 16.52
N GLY A 158 4.68 -6.87 17.58
CA GLY A 158 5.90 -7.65 17.74
C GLY A 158 5.59 -9.12 18.08
N TYR A 159 6.66 -9.91 18.24
CA TYR A 159 6.55 -11.31 18.69
C TYR A 159 6.38 -11.46 20.21
N GLY A 160 6.22 -10.37 20.93
CA GLY A 160 6.36 -10.29 22.38
C GLY A 160 7.82 -10.13 22.83
N LYS A 161 8.03 -9.93 24.15
CA LYS A 161 9.38 -9.68 24.73
C LYS A 161 10.15 -8.56 24.03
N ASP A 162 9.44 -7.51 23.63
CA ASP A 162 10.01 -6.31 23.00
C ASP A 162 10.82 -6.61 21.72
N LYS A 163 10.38 -7.59 20.91
CA LYS A 163 10.99 -7.96 19.64
C LYS A 163 10.00 -7.79 18.48
N PHE A 164 10.48 -7.13 17.43
CA PHE A 164 9.75 -6.94 16.18
C PHE A 164 10.16 -7.95 15.11
N GLY A 165 11.47 -8.24 14.99
CA GLY A 165 12.03 -9.05 13.91
C GLY A 165 12.02 -8.34 12.55
N PRO A 166 12.67 -7.16 12.39
CA PRO A 166 12.57 -6.38 11.14
C PRO A 166 13.09 -7.10 9.91
N ASP A 167 14.09 -7.95 10.09
CA ASP A 167 14.73 -8.73 9.02
C ASP A 167 14.16 -10.14 8.88
N ASP A 168 13.23 -10.54 9.75
CA ASP A 168 12.62 -11.85 9.68
C ASP A 168 11.71 -11.97 8.46
N PRO A 169 11.71 -13.12 7.77
CA PRO A 169 10.77 -13.43 6.71
C PRO A 169 9.33 -13.33 7.20
N ILE A 170 8.46 -12.70 6.40
CA ILE A 170 7.04 -12.62 6.71
C ILE A 170 6.32 -13.85 6.16
N THR A 171 5.51 -14.52 7.00
CA THR A 171 4.67 -15.64 6.53
C THR A 171 3.39 -15.13 5.87
N ARG A 172 2.75 -15.98 5.08
CA ARG A 172 1.53 -15.63 4.35
C ARG A 172 0.36 -15.34 5.29
N GLU A 173 0.23 -16.06 6.42
CA GLU A 173 -0.79 -15.74 7.43
C GLU A 173 -0.48 -14.47 8.20
N GLN A 174 0.81 -14.16 8.48
CA GLN A 174 1.20 -12.88 9.05
C GLN A 174 0.85 -11.73 8.12
N LEU A 175 1.13 -11.89 6.83
CA LEU A 175 0.76 -10.91 5.81
C LEU A 175 -0.75 -10.67 5.77
N ALA A 176 -1.56 -11.74 5.82
CA ALA A 176 -3.01 -11.62 5.91
C ALA A 176 -3.46 -10.87 7.17
N ALA A 177 -2.87 -11.18 8.33
CA ALA A 177 -3.17 -10.50 9.59
C ALA A 177 -2.83 -8.99 9.56
N ILE A 178 -1.77 -8.62 8.86
CA ILE A 178 -1.36 -7.23 8.70
C ILE A 178 -2.34 -6.48 7.79
N PHE A 179 -2.72 -7.05 6.66
CA PHE A 179 -3.73 -6.43 5.79
C PHE A 179 -5.09 -6.29 6.48
N TYR A 180 -5.47 -7.27 7.29
CA TYR A 180 -6.70 -7.22 8.08
C TYR A 180 -6.69 -6.05 9.08
N ARG A 181 -5.60 -5.91 9.86
CA ARG A 181 -5.45 -4.80 10.81
C ARG A 181 -5.31 -3.44 10.12
N TYR A 182 -4.65 -3.41 8.97
CA TYR A 182 -4.57 -2.18 8.19
C TYR A 182 -5.94 -1.78 7.62
N ALA A 183 -6.75 -2.74 7.18
CA ALA A 183 -8.13 -2.49 6.75
C ALA A 183 -9.00 -1.98 7.90
N ASP A 184 -8.84 -2.53 9.12
CA ASP A 184 -9.49 -2.05 10.34
C ASP A 184 -9.07 -0.60 10.67
N TYR A 185 -7.78 -0.32 10.63
CA TYR A 185 -7.24 1.04 10.81
C TYR A 185 -7.84 2.05 9.82
N LYS A 186 -8.11 1.63 8.58
CA LYS A 186 -8.76 2.45 7.54
C LYS A 186 -10.28 2.52 7.68
N GLY A 187 -10.90 1.75 8.56
CA GLY A 187 -12.35 1.66 8.70
C GLY A 187 -13.04 0.93 7.57
N TYR A 188 -12.35 0.00 6.88
CA TYR A 188 -12.94 -0.79 5.79
C TYR A 188 -13.81 -1.92 6.32
N ASP A 189 -14.72 -2.41 5.46
CA ASP A 189 -15.61 -3.51 5.80
C ASP A 189 -14.83 -4.83 6.02
N LEU A 190 -14.87 -5.33 7.25
CA LEU A 190 -14.26 -6.59 7.66
C LEU A 190 -15.28 -7.75 7.76
N THR A 191 -16.53 -7.52 7.38
CA THR A 191 -17.61 -8.52 7.50
C THR A 191 -17.53 -9.61 6.43
N VAL A 192 -16.84 -9.34 5.32
CA VAL A 192 -16.66 -10.30 4.23
C VAL A 192 -15.88 -11.51 4.70
N LYS A 193 -16.46 -12.70 4.52
CA LYS A 193 -15.82 -13.96 4.91
C LYS A 193 -15.74 -14.91 3.73
N GLY A 194 -14.54 -15.38 3.43
CA GLY A 194 -14.31 -16.53 2.56
C GLY A 194 -14.28 -17.83 3.36
N ASN A 195 -14.18 -18.93 2.67
CA ASN A 195 -14.02 -20.24 3.29
C ASN A 195 -12.61 -20.81 3.03
N PRO A 196 -11.66 -20.60 3.96
CA PRO A 196 -10.32 -21.19 3.86
C PRO A 196 -10.32 -22.72 3.88
N ASP A 197 -11.37 -23.35 4.44
CA ASP A 197 -11.46 -24.82 4.59
C ASP A 197 -11.55 -25.56 3.25
N THR A 198 -11.74 -24.83 2.16
CA THR A 198 -11.64 -25.38 0.79
C THR A 198 -10.21 -25.73 0.41
N PHE A 199 -9.22 -25.24 1.14
CA PHE A 199 -7.80 -25.53 0.91
C PHE A 199 -7.33 -26.69 1.79
N LYS A 200 -6.45 -27.53 1.25
CA LYS A 200 -6.01 -28.79 1.87
C LYS A 200 -5.22 -28.61 3.18
N ASP A 201 -4.68 -27.43 3.40
CA ASP A 201 -3.82 -27.08 4.53
C ASP A 201 -4.42 -25.98 5.42
N ALA A 202 -5.72 -25.84 5.39
CA ALA A 202 -6.44 -24.85 6.22
C ALA A 202 -6.27 -25.10 7.72
N ASP A 203 -6.07 -26.36 8.11
CA ASP A 203 -5.76 -26.79 9.48
C ASP A 203 -4.44 -26.24 10.03
N LYS A 204 -3.55 -25.78 9.14
CA LYS A 204 -2.26 -25.16 9.51
C LYS A 204 -2.37 -23.67 9.81
N ILE A 205 -3.54 -23.06 9.62
CA ILE A 205 -3.75 -21.64 9.98
C ILE A 205 -3.76 -21.53 11.49
N THR A 206 -2.87 -20.70 12.04
CA THR A 206 -2.84 -20.44 13.49
C THR A 206 -4.07 -19.66 13.94
N ASP A 207 -4.45 -19.82 15.20
CA ASP A 207 -5.69 -19.23 15.74
C ASP A 207 -5.76 -17.72 15.57
N TYR A 208 -4.63 -17.03 15.78
CA TYR A 208 -4.60 -15.55 15.64
C TYR A 208 -4.87 -15.06 14.21
N ALA A 209 -4.59 -15.90 13.21
CA ALA A 209 -4.71 -15.55 11.80
C ALA A 209 -6.04 -15.99 11.16
N LYS A 210 -6.85 -16.81 11.83
CA LYS A 210 -8.08 -17.36 11.25
C LYS A 210 -9.03 -16.31 10.71
N ALA A 211 -9.35 -15.29 11.49
CA ALA A 211 -10.23 -14.22 11.05
C ALA A 211 -9.65 -13.45 9.84
N ALA A 212 -8.36 -13.16 9.88
CA ALA A 212 -7.66 -12.47 8.80
C ALA A 212 -7.61 -13.31 7.51
N MET A 213 -7.36 -14.62 7.62
CA MET A 213 -7.34 -15.52 6.47
C MET A 213 -8.74 -15.69 5.86
N GLN A 214 -9.80 -15.75 6.69
CA GLN A 214 -11.18 -15.75 6.19
C GLN A 214 -11.51 -14.47 5.43
N TRP A 215 -11.16 -13.32 6.00
CA TRP A 215 -11.42 -12.03 5.37
C TRP A 215 -10.60 -11.86 4.09
N THR A 216 -9.30 -12.15 4.09
CA THR A 216 -8.44 -12.00 2.91
C THR A 216 -8.82 -12.96 1.79
N ALA A 217 -9.26 -14.18 2.11
CA ALA A 217 -9.79 -15.12 1.13
C ALA A 217 -11.12 -14.63 0.53
N GLY A 218 -12.07 -14.19 1.37
CA GLY A 218 -13.35 -13.64 0.93
C GLY A 218 -13.21 -12.35 0.14
N SER A 219 -12.23 -11.56 0.49
CA SER A 219 -11.89 -10.31 -0.22
C SER A 219 -11.12 -10.53 -1.52
N GLY A 220 -10.70 -11.78 -1.84
CA GLY A 220 -9.92 -12.09 -3.02
C GLY A 220 -8.46 -11.63 -2.96
N LEU A 221 -7.99 -11.17 -1.80
CA LEU A 221 -6.61 -10.70 -1.60
C LEU A 221 -5.63 -11.86 -1.56
N VAL A 222 -5.93 -12.89 -0.77
CA VAL A 222 -5.16 -14.13 -0.73
C VAL A 222 -5.74 -15.11 -1.75
N LYS A 223 -4.89 -15.56 -2.66
CA LYS A 223 -5.17 -16.68 -3.57
C LYS A 223 -4.33 -17.87 -3.18
N GLY A 224 -4.88 -19.07 -3.35
CA GLY A 224 -4.14 -20.30 -3.14
C GLY A 224 -2.96 -20.43 -4.09
N LYS A 225 -2.00 -21.25 -3.70
CA LYS A 225 -0.91 -21.75 -4.54
C LYS A 225 -1.37 -22.98 -5.35
N SER A 226 -0.47 -23.51 -6.19
CA SER A 226 -0.67 -24.79 -6.86
C SER A 226 -1.05 -25.89 -5.87
N SER A 227 -1.73 -26.93 -6.34
CA SER A 227 -2.20 -28.06 -5.53
C SER A 227 -3.27 -27.72 -4.49
N ASN A 228 -3.94 -26.58 -4.60
CA ASN A 228 -4.98 -26.10 -3.70
C ASN A 228 -4.49 -25.93 -2.25
N LEU A 229 -3.36 -25.20 -2.08
CA LEU A 229 -2.76 -24.88 -0.78
C LEU A 229 -2.83 -23.38 -0.51
N LEU A 230 -3.09 -23.00 0.73
CA LEU A 230 -2.91 -21.61 1.24
C LEU A 230 -1.46 -21.33 1.60
N ASP A 231 -0.76 -22.34 2.08
CA ASP A 231 0.61 -22.28 2.60
C ASP A 231 0.77 -21.18 3.68
N PRO A 232 -0.04 -21.22 4.77
CA PRO A 232 -0.11 -20.11 5.73
C PRO A 232 1.21 -19.86 6.44
N GLN A 233 1.99 -20.92 6.72
CA GLN A 233 3.30 -20.85 7.36
C GLN A 233 4.45 -20.60 6.37
N GLY A 234 4.19 -20.71 5.07
CA GLY A 234 5.17 -20.41 4.04
C GLY A 234 5.50 -18.91 3.99
N THR A 235 6.74 -18.59 3.68
CA THR A 235 7.19 -17.22 3.54
C THR A 235 6.64 -16.59 2.27
N ALA A 236 6.23 -15.33 2.33
CA ALA A 236 5.80 -14.59 1.17
C ALA A 236 6.99 -14.07 0.38
N THR A 237 6.94 -14.21 -0.93
CA THR A 237 7.89 -13.60 -1.85
C THR A 237 7.54 -12.14 -2.12
N ARG A 238 8.51 -11.38 -2.62
CA ARG A 238 8.30 -9.97 -3.02
C ARG A 238 7.23 -9.84 -4.10
N ALA A 239 7.17 -10.77 -5.05
CA ALA A 239 6.13 -10.82 -6.08
C ALA A 239 4.75 -11.11 -5.49
N GLU A 240 4.64 -12.03 -4.51
CA GLU A 240 3.37 -12.32 -3.85
C GLU A 240 2.85 -11.11 -3.05
N ILE A 241 3.74 -10.37 -2.38
CA ILE A 241 3.36 -9.12 -1.71
C ILE A 241 2.90 -8.08 -2.74
N ALA A 242 3.63 -7.91 -3.84
CA ALA A 242 3.24 -6.99 -4.91
C ALA A 242 1.83 -7.30 -5.42
N ALA A 243 1.52 -8.58 -5.66
CA ALA A 243 0.21 -9.01 -6.13
C ALA A 243 -0.91 -8.81 -5.09
N MET A 244 -0.64 -9.05 -3.81
CA MET A 244 -1.63 -8.80 -2.75
C MET A 244 -1.88 -7.32 -2.56
N LEU A 245 -0.82 -6.52 -2.57
CA LEU A 245 -0.87 -5.07 -2.42
C LEU A 245 -1.63 -4.42 -3.57
N HIS A 246 -1.35 -4.83 -4.81
CA HIS A 246 -2.07 -4.33 -5.99
C HIS A 246 -3.57 -4.61 -5.88
N ARG A 247 -3.98 -5.87 -5.59
CA ARG A 247 -5.39 -6.22 -5.37
C ARG A 247 -6.04 -5.43 -4.22
N PHE A 248 -5.29 -5.20 -3.14
CA PHE A 248 -5.79 -4.40 -2.02
C PHE A 248 -6.06 -2.96 -2.44
N ILE A 249 -5.11 -2.35 -3.15
CA ILE A 249 -5.21 -0.98 -3.64
C ILE A 249 -6.36 -0.83 -4.63
N GLU A 250 -6.49 -1.76 -5.59
CA GLU A 250 -7.60 -1.77 -6.55
C GLU A 250 -8.96 -1.93 -5.85
N LYS A 251 -9.06 -2.88 -4.90
CA LYS A 251 -10.31 -3.16 -4.20
C LYS A 251 -10.86 -1.97 -3.43
N TYR A 252 -9.98 -1.22 -2.79
CA TYR A 252 -10.35 -0.08 -1.94
C TYR A 252 -10.14 1.26 -2.63
N GLU A 253 -9.92 1.23 -3.96
CA GLU A 253 -9.75 2.43 -4.80
C GLU A 253 -8.73 3.43 -4.22
N LEU A 254 -7.70 2.90 -3.55
CA LEU A 254 -6.65 3.71 -2.93
C LEU A 254 -5.77 4.41 -3.97
N VAL A 255 -5.86 3.95 -5.21
CA VAL A 255 -5.40 4.61 -6.43
C VAL A 255 -6.60 4.59 -7.37
N GLN A 256 -7.42 5.64 -7.38
CA GLN A 256 -8.67 5.63 -8.11
C GLN A 256 -8.46 5.60 -9.62
N GLY A 257 -8.98 4.58 -10.25
CA GLY A 257 -9.09 4.48 -11.68
C GLY A 257 -10.11 3.45 -12.13
N LYS A 258 -11.39 3.67 -11.84
CA LYS A 258 -12.53 3.27 -12.66
C LYS A 258 -13.83 3.80 -12.03
N ALA A 259 -14.53 4.68 -12.74
CA ALA A 259 -15.93 4.89 -12.46
C ALA A 259 -16.66 3.55 -12.65
N PRO A 260 -17.59 3.15 -11.75
CA PRO A 260 -18.44 2.00 -11.99
C PRO A 260 -19.19 2.24 -13.30
N GLY A 261 -19.09 1.30 -14.23
CA GLY A 261 -19.81 1.34 -15.47
C GLY A 261 -21.30 1.54 -15.17
N GLY A 262 -21.84 2.67 -15.62
CA GLY A 262 -23.27 2.93 -15.54
C GLY A 262 -24.00 1.80 -16.24
N LEU A 263 -24.87 1.12 -15.51
CA LEU A 263 -25.95 0.35 -16.07
C LEU A 263 -26.82 1.33 -16.86
N MET A 264 -26.72 1.25 -18.19
CA MET A 264 -27.78 1.78 -19.02
C MET A 264 -28.97 0.82 -18.93
N GLY A 265 -30.07 1.30 -18.39
CA GLY A 265 -31.40 0.73 -18.54
C GLY A 265 -31.94 0.93 -19.95
#